data_9e75535cfee4de9f31846ca22389e61b
#
_entry.id   9e75535cfee4de9f31846ca22389e61b
#
_cell.length_a   1.000
_cell.length_b   1.000
_cell.length_c   1.000
_cell.angle_alpha   90.00
_cell.angle_beta   90.00
_cell.angle_gamma   90.00
#
_symmetry.space_group_name_H-M   'P 1'
#
loop_
_entity.id
_entity.type
_entity.pdbx_description
1 polymer ?
#
loop_
_entity_poly.entity_id
_entity_poly.type
_entity_poly.pdbx_seq_one_letter_code
_entity_poly.pdbx_strand_id
1 'polypeptide(L)'
;MSRFIASLLAIFVGIITILIVIIGVVPIIVEQTQNLITALPRYVEVVKGYLETYSDNAYVQVVVEYVNNNLNVSKISEKLVSIATSVAQGVVSSISSTASVLVTMPFVLFFLLKDASHFNRFVISLLPKKLKKPVAETIDEIDDKVGSYIQGQMLVSLCIGVMLFIGYNIIGLHYAFSLATIAAFLSIVPYLGPAIAITPAMLVAASTSWVMVVKMLVVWGIVQFLEGNVVSPNIMGRSMNMHPLTVIFVILIGVNISGVVGAILGIPVYSILKVLVGKLLLSIRDRYNKFYG
;
A
#
# COMPACT_ATOMS: atom_id res chain seq x y z
N MET A 1 8.18 29.64 -14.04
CA MET A 1 9.30 28.69 -14.02
C MET A 1 9.31 27.90 -15.31
N SER A 2 10.46 27.75 -16.00
CA SER A 2 10.48 26.88 -17.20
C SER A 2 10.22 25.43 -16.79
N ARG A 3 9.53 24.65 -17.64
CA ARG A 3 9.25 23.21 -17.36
C ARG A 3 10.52 22.42 -17.08
N PHE A 4 11.64 22.80 -17.70
CA PHE A 4 12.95 22.22 -17.47
C PHE A 4 13.40 22.37 -16.01
N ILE A 5 13.33 23.58 -15.44
CA ILE A 5 13.72 23.86 -14.05
C ILE A 5 12.76 23.17 -13.07
N ALA A 6 11.46 23.14 -13.36
CA ALA A 6 10.48 22.45 -12.55
C ALA A 6 10.72 20.93 -12.47
N SER A 7 10.99 20.29 -13.62
CA SER A 7 11.30 18.85 -13.67
C SER A 7 12.60 18.52 -12.95
N LEU A 8 13.62 19.35 -13.10
CA LEU A 8 14.92 19.17 -12.44
C LEU A 8 14.80 19.31 -10.92
N LEU A 9 14.06 20.32 -10.44
CA LEU A 9 13.76 20.50 -9.02
C LEU A 9 12.95 19.33 -8.45
N ALA A 10 11.91 18.89 -9.17
CA ALA A 10 11.08 17.76 -8.73
C ALA A 10 11.90 16.48 -8.57
N ILE A 11 12.79 16.17 -9.52
CA ILE A 11 13.69 15.02 -9.44
C ILE A 11 14.70 15.17 -8.31
N PHE A 12 15.30 16.35 -8.17
CA PHE A 12 16.27 16.63 -7.09
C PHE A 12 15.61 16.44 -5.72
N VAL A 13 14.43 17.01 -5.50
CA VAL A 13 13.64 16.81 -4.28
C VAL A 13 13.27 15.34 -4.10
N GLY A 14 12.85 14.66 -5.17
CA GLY A 14 12.52 13.23 -5.14
C GLY A 14 13.72 12.36 -4.75
N ILE A 15 14.90 12.61 -5.34
CA ILE A 15 16.14 11.89 -5.00
C ILE A 15 16.53 12.14 -3.54
N ILE A 16 16.51 13.39 -3.07
CA ILE A 16 16.80 13.71 -1.68
C ILE A 16 15.84 13.01 -0.74
N THR A 17 14.55 13.03 -1.04
CA THR A 17 13.53 12.33 -0.23
C THR A 17 13.81 10.84 -0.18
N ILE A 18 14.09 10.21 -1.32
CA ILE A 18 14.45 8.79 -1.39
C ILE A 18 15.73 8.50 -0.58
N LEU A 19 16.77 9.34 -0.68
CA LEU A 19 18.00 9.16 0.08
C LEU A 19 17.75 9.30 1.59
N ILE A 20 16.96 10.29 2.03
CA ILE A 20 16.57 10.43 3.45
C ILE A 20 15.82 9.19 3.94
N VAL A 21 14.90 8.66 3.15
CA VAL A 21 14.16 7.44 3.50
C VAL A 21 15.10 6.23 3.57
N ILE A 22 15.96 6.04 2.57
CA ILE A 22 16.87 4.89 2.52
C ILE A 22 17.90 4.94 3.65
N ILE A 23 18.52 6.07 3.90
CA ILE A 23 19.62 6.20 4.87
C ILE A 23 19.09 6.40 6.29
N GLY A 24 18.00 7.14 6.46
CA GLY A 24 17.47 7.51 7.76
C GLY A 24 16.37 6.58 8.29
N VAL A 25 15.45 6.18 7.43
CA VAL A 25 14.24 5.43 7.86
C VAL A 25 14.42 3.93 7.70
N VAL A 26 14.97 3.47 6.57
CA VAL A 26 15.09 2.01 6.29
C VAL A 26 15.93 1.28 7.35
N PRO A 27 17.09 1.75 7.82
CA PRO A 27 17.84 1.07 8.87
C PRO A 27 17.05 0.90 10.16
N ILE A 28 16.33 1.95 10.58
CA ILE A 28 15.50 1.92 11.79
C ILE A 28 14.38 0.91 11.63
N ILE A 29 13.72 0.87 10.47
CA ILE A 29 12.66 -0.12 10.18
C ILE A 29 13.23 -1.53 10.21
N VAL A 30 14.38 -1.76 9.58
CA VAL A 30 15.03 -3.08 9.52
C VAL A 30 15.38 -3.56 10.92
N GLU A 31 16.06 -2.74 11.70
CA GLU A 31 16.45 -3.06 13.08
C GLU A 31 15.24 -3.35 13.96
N GLN A 32 14.26 -2.48 13.95
CA GLN A 32 13.04 -2.64 14.73
C GLN A 32 12.22 -3.86 14.29
N THR A 33 12.14 -4.12 12.99
CA THR A 33 11.44 -5.30 12.44
C THR A 33 12.19 -6.58 12.80
N GLN A 34 13.53 -6.61 12.75
CA GLN A 34 14.32 -7.75 13.19
C GLN A 34 14.11 -8.03 14.69
N ASN A 35 14.12 -6.98 15.53
CA ASN A 35 13.85 -7.11 16.97
C ASN A 35 12.44 -7.68 17.24
N LEU A 36 11.44 -7.23 16.48
CA LEU A 36 10.09 -7.76 16.55
C LEU A 36 10.04 -9.25 16.12
N ILE A 37 10.66 -9.59 15.00
CA ILE A 37 10.65 -10.95 14.45
C ILE A 37 11.39 -11.93 15.39
N THR A 38 12.51 -11.52 15.97
CA THR A 38 13.25 -12.35 16.93
C THR A 38 12.49 -12.53 18.24
N ALA A 39 11.64 -11.58 18.62
CA ALA A 39 10.78 -11.68 19.79
C ALA A 39 9.49 -12.50 19.54
N LEU A 40 9.06 -12.68 18.27
CA LEU A 40 7.82 -13.38 17.92
C LEU A 40 7.70 -14.80 18.51
N PRO A 41 8.72 -15.67 18.48
CA PRO A 41 8.63 -17.01 19.08
C PRO A 41 8.25 -16.94 20.56
N ARG A 42 8.90 -16.05 21.31
CA ARG A 42 8.60 -15.83 22.73
C ARG A 42 7.16 -15.35 22.94
N TYR A 43 6.67 -14.46 22.08
CA TYR A 43 5.31 -13.94 22.17
C TYR A 43 4.27 -15.03 21.92
N VAL A 44 4.53 -15.93 20.97
CA VAL A 44 3.64 -17.05 20.71
C VAL A 44 3.65 -18.06 21.87
N GLU A 45 4.82 -18.32 22.49
CA GLU A 45 4.91 -19.18 23.67
C GLU A 45 4.12 -18.60 24.86
N VAL A 46 4.22 -17.28 25.09
CA VAL A 46 3.42 -16.61 26.14
C VAL A 46 1.92 -16.74 25.86
N VAL A 47 1.51 -16.51 24.61
CA VAL A 47 0.09 -16.67 24.22
C VAL A 47 -0.37 -18.12 24.38
N LYS A 48 0.45 -19.11 23.99
CA LYS A 48 0.16 -20.52 24.23
C LYS A 48 -0.02 -20.83 25.73
N GLY A 49 0.88 -20.34 26.58
CA GLY A 49 0.77 -20.53 28.04
C GLY A 49 -0.52 -19.92 28.61
N TYR A 50 -0.96 -18.77 28.13
CA TYR A 50 -2.25 -18.21 28.50
C TYR A 50 -3.42 -19.09 28.04
N LEU A 51 -3.40 -19.58 26.80
CA LEU A 51 -4.44 -20.43 26.24
C LEU A 51 -4.52 -21.78 27.00
N GLU A 52 -3.38 -22.36 27.38
CA GLU A 52 -3.31 -23.60 28.16
C GLU A 52 -3.88 -23.41 29.58
N THR A 53 -3.70 -22.24 30.20
CA THR A 53 -4.27 -21.92 31.51
C THR A 53 -5.82 -21.87 31.48
N TYR A 54 -6.42 -21.61 30.33
CA TYR A 54 -7.87 -21.60 30.12
C TYR A 54 -8.38 -22.81 29.34
N SER A 55 -7.61 -23.89 29.28
CA SER A 55 -7.90 -25.09 28.46
C SER A 55 -9.13 -25.90 28.91
N ASP A 56 -9.71 -25.61 30.08
CA ASP A 56 -10.96 -26.23 30.52
C ASP A 56 -12.18 -25.85 29.63
N ASN A 57 -12.04 -24.87 28.75
CA ASN A 57 -13.10 -24.47 27.83
C ASN A 57 -12.92 -25.14 26.46
N ALA A 58 -13.93 -25.87 26.01
CA ALA A 58 -13.92 -26.61 24.72
C ALA A 58 -13.55 -25.71 23.51
N TYR A 59 -13.96 -24.44 23.51
CA TYR A 59 -13.63 -23.50 22.44
C TYR A 59 -12.12 -23.13 22.47
N VAL A 60 -11.53 -23.01 23.65
CA VAL A 60 -10.10 -22.74 23.81
C VAL A 60 -9.27 -23.94 23.36
N GLN A 61 -9.70 -25.16 23.63
CA GLN A 61 -9.03 -26.38 23.16
C GLN A 61 -8.93 -26.44 21.64
N VAL A 62 -10.00 -26.10 20.91
CA VAL A 62 -9.98 -26.05 19.42
C VAL A 62 -8.97 -25.03 18.93
N VAL A 63 -8.87 -23.86 19.59
CA VAL A 63 -7.90 -22.82 19.23
C VAL A 63 -6.47 -23.26 19.51
N VAL A 64 -6.22 -23.89 20.68
CA VAL A 64 -4.90 -24.44 21.06
C VAL A 64 -4.46 -25.51 20.08
N GLU A 65 -5.36 -26.44 19.73
CA GLU A 65 -5.08 -27.50 18.76
C GLU A 65 -4.78 -26.94 17.37
N TYR A 66 -5.55 -25.96 16.91
CA TYR A 66 -5.31 -25.29 15.64
C TYR A 66 -3.96 -24.57 15.62
N VAL A 67 -3.64 -23.83 16.68
CA VAL A 67 -2.36 -23.12 16.87
C VAL A 67 -1.19 -24.11 16.88
N ASN A 68 -1.30 -25.21 17.61
CA ASN A 68 -0.24 -26.22 17.69
C ASN A 68 -0.02 -26.97 16.38
N ASN A 69 -1.09 -27.28 15.66
CA ASN A 69 -1.03 -28.09 14.45
C ASN A 69 -0.69 -27.26 13.18
N ASN A 70 -1.10 -25.97 13.13
CA ASN A 70 -0.98 -25.15 11.93
C ASN A 70 0.03 -24.00 12.03
N LEU A 71 0.34 -23.52 13.26
CA LEU A 71 1.30 -22.46 13.44
C LEU A 71 2.68 -23.01 13.79
N ASN A 72 3.43 -23.43 12.79
CA ASN A 72 4.84 -23.70 12.96
C ASN A 72 5.59 -22.36 13.06
N VAL A 73 5.64 -21.81 14.30
CA VAL A 73 6.15 -20.46 14.60
C VAL A 73 7.60 -20.31 14.16
N SER A 74 8.41 -21.38 14.26
CA SER A 74 9.78 -21.35 13.76
C SER A 74 9.83 -21.15 12.26
N LYS A 75 9.00 -21.85 11.48
CA LYS A 75 8.92 -21.66 10.03
C LYS A 75 8.36 -20.30 9.63
N ILE A 76 7.40 -19.76 10.40
CA ILE A 76 6.85 -18.42 10.13
C ILE A 76 7.91 -17.37 10.46
N SER A 77 8.60 -17.46 11.60
CA SER A 77 9.66 -16.53 11.96
C SER A 77 10.83 -16.59 10.97
N GLU A 78 11.29 -17.80 10.59
CA GLU A 78 12.33 -17.97 9.55
C GLU A 78 11.92 -17.34 8.23
N LYS A 79 10.68 -17.54 7.79
CA LYS A 79 10.16 -16.97 6.55
C LYS A 79 10.02 -15.43 6.63
N LEU A 80 9.60 -14.90 7.77
CA LEU A 80 9.55 -13.45 8.00
C LEU A 80 10.95 -12.84 8.08
N VAL A 81 11.89 -13.50 8.77
CA VAL A 81 13.31 -13.10 8.79
C VAL A 81 13.87 -13.13 7.37
N SER A 82 13.64 -14.20 6.61
CA SER A 82 14.13 -14.30 5.24
C SER A 82 13.53 -13.22 4.31
N ILE A 83 12.26 -12.88 4.47
CA ILE A 83 11.62 -11.80 3.73
C ILE A 83 12.21 -10.44 4.15
N ALA A 84 12.33 -10.17 5.45
CA ALA A 84 12.87 -8.91 5.96
C ALA A 84 14.34 -8.72 5.55
N THR A 85 15.16 -9.78 5.65
CA THR A 85 16.56 -9.76 5.19
C THR A 85 16.67 -9.67 3.68
N SER A 86 15.80 -10.34 2.92
CA SER A 86 15.76 -10.23 1.46
C SER A 86 15.37 -8.82 1.00
N VAL A 87 14.41 -8.19 1.67
CA VAL A 87 14.02 -6.81 1.41
C VAL A 87 15.16 -5.86 1.76
N ALA A 88 15.77 -6.01 2.93
CA ALA A 88 16.91 -5.20 3.35
C ALA A 88 18.12 -5.38 2.42
N GLN A 89 18.48 -6.62 2.10
CA GLN A 89 19.55 -6.95 1.15
C GLN A 89 19.19 -6.52 -0.27
N GLY A 90 17.93 -6.66 -0.68
CA GLY A 90 17.42 -6.19 -1.96
C GLY A 90 17.54 -4.68 -2.11
N VAL A 91 17.24 -3.91 -1.08
CA VAL A 91 17.46 -2.45 -1.06
C VAL A 91 18.96 -2.13 -1.12
N VAL A 92 19.78 -2.78 -0.28
CA VAL A 92 21.24 -2.53 -0.24
C VAL A 92 21.93 -3.04 -1.52
N SER A 93 21.57 -4.21 -2.01
CA SER A 93 22.17 -4.78 -3.23
C SER A 93 21.69 -4.06 -4.50
N SER A 94 20.44 -3.57 -4.50
CA SER A 94 19.95 -2.69 -5.57
C SER A 94 20.77 -1.41 -5.66
N ILE A 95 21.19 -0.84 -4.53
CA ILE A 95 22.11 0.31 -4.52
C ILE A 95 23.50 -0.07 -5.06
N SER A 96 24.00 -1.26 -4.74
CA SER A 96 25.36 -1.68 -5.10
C SER A 96 25.47 -2.26 -6.52
N SER A 97 24.49 -3.04 -6.98
CA SER A 97 24.51 -3.73 -8.26
C SER A 97 23.90 -2.94 -9.42
N THR A 98 23.25 -1.84 -9.12
CA THR A 98 22.41 -1.12 -10.09
C THR A 98 22.88 0.34 -10.25
N ALA A 99 24.19 0.60 -10.31
CA ALA A 99 24.69 1.93 -10.70
C ALA A 99 24.02 2.40 -12.01
N SER A 100 23.74 1.49 -12.94
CA SER A 100 22.99 1.78 -14.15
C SER A 100 21.54 2.19 -13.90
N VAL A 101 20.82 1.55 -12.99
CA VAL A 101 19.42 1.94 -12.65
C VAL A 101 19.39 3.25 -11.88
N LEU A 102 20.31 3.47 -10.94
CA LEU A 102 20.44 4.73 -10.21
C LEU A 102 20.74 5.93 -11.10
N VAL A 103 21.45 5.71 -12.21
CA VAL A 103 21.70 6.76 -13.22
C VAL A 103 20.58 6.81 -14.24
N THR A 104 20.12 5.65 -14.75
CA THR A 104 19.15 5.59 -15.83
C THR A 104 17.74 5.99 -15.37
N MET A 105 17.32 5.58 -14.16
CA MET A 105 15.97 5.87 -13.65
C MET A 105 15.69 7.38 -13.48
N PRO A 106 16.56 8.18 -12.83
CA PRO A 106 16.38 9.63 -12.79
C PRO A 106 16.38 10.27 -14.18
N PHE A 107 17.23 9.77 -15.07
CA PHE A 107 17.32 10.24 -16.45
C PHE A 107 16.01 9.95 -17.22
N VAL A 108 15.52 8.73 -17.17
CA VAL A 108 14.22 8.37 -17.78
C VAL A 108 13.07 9.17 -17.17
N LEU A 109 13.02 9.29 -15.83
CA LEU A 109 12.03 10.11 -15.14
C LEU A 109 12.10 11.58 -15.57
N PHE A 110 13.31 12.12 -15.76
CA PHE A 110 13.49 13.49 -16.24
C PHE A 110 12.85 13.69 -17.60
N PHE A 111 13.15 12.81 -18.56
CA PHE A 111 12.57 12.91 -19.89
C PHE A 111 11.06 12.67 -19.90
N LEU A 112 10.58 11.68 -19.11
CA LEU A 112 9.15 11.46 -18.95
C LEU A 112 8.42 12.69 -18.39
N LEU A 113 8.95 13.31 -17.33
CA LEU A 113 8.35 14.50 -16.73
C LEU A 113 8.45 15.72 -17.65
N LYS A 114 9.58 15.90 -18.31
CA LYS A 114 9.81 17.01 -19.23
C LYS A 114 8.96 16.89 -20.49
N ASP A 115 8.93 15.70 -21.08
CA ASP A 115 8.40 15.47 -22.42
C ASP A 115 7.02 14.77 -22.46
N ALA A 116 6.41 14.47 -21.28
CA ALA A 116 5.09 13.85 -21.17
C ALA A 116 4.04 14.54 -22.06
N SER A 117 4.00 15.88 -22.04
CA SER A 117 3.07 16.65 -22.88
C SER A 117 3.41 16.62 -24.37
N HIS A 118 4.67 16.36 -24.74
CA HIS A 118 5.08 16.15 -26.13
C HIS A 118 4.63 14.77 -26.61
N PHE A 119 4.81 13.75 -25.79
CA PHE A 119 4.37 12.39 -26.09
C PHE A 119 2.85 12.32 -26.29
N ASN A 120 2.07 12.89 -25.37
CA ASN A 120 0.61 12.95 -25.50
C ASN A 120 0.19 13.68 -26.79
N ARG A 121 0.81 14.82 -27.10
CA ARG A 121 0.54 15.56 -28.36
C ARG A 121 0.94 14.75 -29.60
N PHE A 122 2.05 14.05 -29.57
CA PHE A 122 2.48 13.18 -30.66
C PHE A 122 1.46 12.08 -30.91
N VAL A 123 1.05 11.34 -29.88
CA VAL A 123 0.01 10.30 -29.99
C VAL A 123 -1.28 10.87 -30.56
N ILE A 124 -1.75 12.02 -30.05
CA ILE A 124 -2.97 12.70 -30.54
C ILE A 124 -2.78 13.16 -31.99
N SER A 125 -1.58 13.56 -32.40
CA SER A 125 -1.31 14.03 -33.76
C SER A 125 -1.53 12.96 -34.83
N LEU A 126 -1.26 11.69 -34.48
CA LEU A 126 -1.43 10.52 -35.36
C LEU A 126 -2.90 10.17 -35.62
N LEU A 127 -3.83 10.71 -34.82
CA LEU A 127 -5.24 10.40 -34.91
C LEU A 127 -5.97 11.27 -35.99
N PRO A 128 -7.05 10.74 -36.60
CA PRO A 128 -7.95 11.52 -37.43
C PRO A 128 -8.54 12.71 -36.67
N LYS A 129 -8.77 13.83 -37.35
CA LYS A 129 -9.26 15.10 -36.73
C LYS A 129 -10.46 14.89 -35.80
N LYS A 130 -11.40 13.98 -36.16
CA LYS A 130 -12.61 13.69 -35.37
C LYS A 130 -12.31 13.01 -34.01
N LEU A 131 -11.19 12.29 -33.87
CA LEU A 131 -10.81 11.55 -32.66
C LEU A 131 -9.85 12.32 -31.76
N LYS A 132 -9.21 13.39 -32.25
CA LYS A 132 -8.19 14.12 -31.48
C LYS A 132 -8.72 14.67 -30.16
N LYS A 133 -9.87 15.35 -30.18
CA LYS A 133 -10.47 15.94 -28.99
C LYS A 133 -10.96 14.89 -27.99
N PRO A 134 -11.78 13.88 -28.38
CA PRO A 134 -12.21 12.83 -27.44
C PRO A 134 -11.08 12.05 -26.81
N VAL A 135 -10.01 11.75 -27.55
CA VAL A 135 -8.86 11.02 -27.03
C VAL A 135 -8.05 11.90 -26.07
N ALA A 136 -7.84 13.19 -26.39
CA ALA A 136 -7.17 14.11 -25.47
C ALA A 136 -7.90 14.20 -24.12
N GLU A 137 -9.23 14.41 -24.15
CA GLU A 137 -10.07 14.44 -22.94
C GLU A 137 -10.01 13.11 -22.16
N THR A 138 -9.87 11.98 -22.85
CA THR A 138 -9.75 10.68 -22.20
C THR A 138 -8.40 10.51 -21.52
N ILE A 139 -7.32 10.96 -22.13
CA ILE A 139 -5.98 10.94 -21.54
C ILE A 139 -5.96 11.82 -20.30
N ASP A 140 -6.48 13.05 -20.39
CA ASP A 140 -6.52 13.97 -19.24
C ASP A 140 -7.35 13.37 -18.09
N GLU A 141 -8.51 12.74 -18.40
CA GLU A 141 -9.34 12.07 -17.39
C GLU A 141 -8.62 10.89 -16.71
N ILE A 142 -7.81 10.13 -17.45
CA ILE A 142 -7.00 9.03 -16.92
C ILE A 142 -5.90 9.58 -16.01
N ASP A 143 -5.15 10.60 -16.47
CA ASP A 143 -4.08 11.22 -15.72
C ASP A 143 -4.60 11.79 -14.39
N ASP A 144 -5.73 12.49 -14.40
CA ASP A 144 -6.35 13.03 -13.20
C ASP A 144 -6.79 11.93 -12.22
N LYS A 145 -7.46 10.87 -12.71
CA LYS A 145 -7.96 9.79 -11.86
C LYS A 145 -6.84 8.96 -11.25
N VAL A 146 -5.86 8.57 -12.06
CA VAL A 146 -4.73 7.75 -11.61
C VAL A 146 -3.82 8.56 -10.70
N GLY A 147 -3.50 9.80 -11.06
CA GLY A 147 -2.68 10.69 -10.25
C GLY A 147 -3.31 10.98 -8.89
N SER A 148 -4.58 11.37 -8.88
CA SER A 148 -5.33 11.62 -7.62
C SER A 148 -5.42 10.39 -6.74
N TYR A 149 -5.61 9.19 -7.34
CA TYR A 149 -5.64 7.94 -6.58
C TYR A 149 -4.28 7.65 -5.92
N ILE A 150 -3.19 7.67 -6.69
CA ILE A 150 -1.85 7.34 -6.17
C ILE A 150 -1.45 8.32 -5.06
N GLN A 151 -1.60 9.62 -5.30
CA GLN A 151 -1.28 10.66 -4.31
C GLN A 151 -2.17 10.53 -3.07
N GLY A 152 -3.46 10.32 -3.26
CA GLY A 152 -4.41 10.12 -2.18
C GLY A 152 -4.08 8.91 -1.33
N GLN A 153 -3.79 7.75 -1.96
CA GLN A 153 -3.48 6.52 -1.23
C GLN A 153 -2.17 6.62 -0.44
N MET A 154 -1.15 7.27 -1.00
CA MET A 154 0.10 7.53 -0.27
C MET A 154 -0.14 8.42 0.96
N LEU A 155 -0.97 9.45 0.83
CA LEU A 155 -1.29 10.35 1.94
C LEU A 155 -2.16 9.65 3.00
N VAL A 156 -3.16 8.87 2.59
CA VAL A 156 -3.99 8.05 3.51
C VAL A 156 -3.12 7.07 4.28
N SER A 157 -2.22 6.34 3.61
CA SER A 157 -1.34 5.38 4.26
C SER A 157 -0.39 6.03 5.27
N LEU A 158 0.12 7.22 4.95
CA LEU A 158 0.92 8.01 5.89
C LEU A 158 0.10 8.45 7.10
N CYS A 159 -1.13 8.93 6.90
CA CYS A 159 -2.03 9.31 7.99
C CYS A 159 -2.34 8.11 8.91
N ILE A 160 -2.61 6.94 8.35
CA ILE A 160 -2.81 5.70 9.13
C ILE A 160 -1.58 5.41 9.99
N GLY A 161 -0.37 5.45 9.40
CA GLY A 161 0.87 5.24 10.12
C GLY A 161 1.06 6.20 11.28
N VAL A 162 0.85 7.50 11.05
CA VAL A 162 0.96 8.53 12.10
C VAL A 162 -0.08 8.33 13.20
N MET A 163 -1.33 8.06 12.86
CA MET A 163 -2.39 7.83 13.83
C MET A 163 -2.15 6.57 14.68
N LEU A 164 -1.71 5.47 14.04
CA LEU A 164 -1.36 4.24 14.77
C LEU A 164 -0.13 4.45 15.64
N PHE A 165 0.89 5.16 15.16
CA PHE A 165 2.08 5.48 15.96
C PHE A 165 1.71 6.24 17.22
N ILE A 166 0.90 7.29 17.10
CA ILE A 166 0.42 8.06 18.25
C ILE A 166 -0.42 7.17 19.18
N GLY A 167 -1.39 6.45 18.65
CA GLY A 167 -2.27 5.59 19.43
C GLY A 167 -1.53 4.46 20.17
N TYR A 168 -0.60 3.78 19.50
CA TYR A 168 0.22 2.73 20.11
C TYR A 168 1.17 3.25 21.19
N ASN A 169 1.73 4.45 21.01
CA ASN A 169 2.52 5.09 22.07
C ASN A 169 1.67 5.48 23.28
N ILE A 170 0.47 6.03 23.09
CA ILE A 170 -0.44 6.41 24.19
C ILE A 170 -0.79 5.19 25.07
N ILE A 171 -1.03 4.02 24.45
CA ILE A 171 -1.34 2.80 25.20
C ILE A 171 -0.11 2.08 25.74
N GLY A 172 1.11 2.52 25.39
CA GLY A 172 2.37 1.90 25.79
C GLY A 172 2.65 0.56 25.10
N LEU A 173 2.19 0.38 23.85
CA LEU A 173 2.45 -0.85 23.08
C LEU A 173 3.92 -0.89 22.65
N HIS A 174 4.60 -2.01 22.96
CA HIS A 174 5.98 -2.23 22.52
C HIS A 174 6.09 -2.21 20.98
N TYR A 175 7.21 -1.74 20.46
CA TYR A 175 7.47 -1.62 19.01
C TYR A 175 6.44 -0.74 18.25
N ALA A 176 5.85 0.25 18.93
CA ALA A 176 4.83 1.14 18.35
C ALA A 176 5.26 1.74 17.00
N PHE A 177 6.52 2.21 16.89
CA PHE A 177 7.05 2.78 15.65
C PHE A 177 7.11 1.76 14.52
N SER A 178 7.62 0.55 14.77
CA SER A 178 7.72 -0.51 13.76
C SER A 178 6.36 -0.98 13.30
N LEU A 179 5.45 -1.23 14.24
CA LEU A 179 4.10 -1.70 13.94
C LEU A 179 3.32 -0.66 13.13
N ALA A 180 3.43 0.61 13.50
CA ALA A 180 2.79 1.72 12.77
C ALA A 180 3.41 1.91 11.38
N THR A 181 4.73 1.77 11.25
CA THR A 181 5.43 1.89 9.97
C THR A 181 5.06 0.73 9.03
N ILE A 182 5.05 -0.50 9.54
CA ILE A 182 4.58 -1.67 8.78
C ILE A 182 3.13 -1.46 8.33
N ALA A 183 2.27 -0.96 9.22
CA ALA A 183 0.89 -0.67 8.88
C ALA A 183 0.76 0.41 7.80
N ALA A 184 1.56 1.48 7.85
CA ALA A 184 1.60 2.51 6.83
C ALA A 184 1.95 1.93 5.45
N PHE A 185 3.05 1.15 5.36
CA PHE A 185 3.45 0.54 4.09
C PHE A 185 2.42 -0.46 3.55
N LEU A 186 1.88 -1.32 4.40
CA LEU A 186 0.86 -2.26 3.98
C LEU A 186 -0.42 -1.56 3.54
N SER A 187 -0.79 -0.45 4.19
CA SER A 187 -1.98 0.34 3.87
C SER A 187 -1.93 1.07 2.52
N ILE A 188 -0.78 1.01 1.79
CA ILE A 188 -0.74 1.38 0.38
C ILE A 188 -1.72 0.51 -0.44
N VAL A 189 -1.95 -0.74 -0.01
CA VAL A 189 -2.99 -1.61 -0.56
C VAL A 189 -4.25 -1.48 0.31
N PRO A 190 -5.34 -0.87 -0.19
CA PRO A 190 -6.55 -0.67 0.59
C PRO A 190 -7.16 -1.98 1.10
N TYR A 191 -7.82 -1.94 2.24
CA TYR A 191 -8.47 -3.06 2.93
C TYR A 191 -7.53 -4.19 3.32
N LEU A 192 -6.73 -4.71 2.41
CA LEU A 192 -5.84 -5.84 2.63
C LEU A 192 -4.65 -5.46 3.51
N GLY A 193 -4.13 -4.25 3.32
CA GLY A 193 -3.03 -3.70 4.12
C GLY A 193 -3.35 -3.63 5.61
N PRO A 194 -4.38 -2.89 6.03
CA PRO A 194 -4.81 -2.85 7.42
C PRO A 194 -5.15 -4.22 8.01
N ALA A 195 -5.80 -5.11 7.24
CA ALA A 195 -6.16 -6.46 7.68
C ALA A 195 -4.93 -7.34 7.98
N ILE A 196 -3.83 -7.16 7.24
CA ILE A 196 -2.57 -7.87 7.51
C ILE A 196 -1.81 -7.20 8.66
N ALA A 197 -1.81 -5.86 8.69
CA ALA A 197 -1.04 -5.08 9.66
C ALA A 197 -1.48 -5.27 11.12
N ILE A 198 -2.76 -5.61 11.36
CA ILE A 198 -3.26 -5.88 12.71
C ILE A 198 -2.61 -7.12 13.34
N THR A 199 -2.21 -8.11 12.54
CA THR A 199 -1.70 -9.39 13.04
C THR A 199 -0.46 -9.24 13.91
N PRO A 200 0.65 -8.59 13.50
CA PRO A 200 1.81 -8.41 14.35
C PRO A 200 1.50 -7.54 15.58
N ALA A 201 0.64 -6.53 15.45
CA ALA A 201 0.23 -5.70 16.59
C ALA A 201 -0.57 -6.51 17.63
N MET A 202 -1.44 -7.41 17.17
CA MET A 202 -2.20 -8.33 18.00
C MET A 202 -1.27 -9.27 18.79
N LEU A 203 -0.26 -9.84 18.14
CA LEU A 203 0.71 -10.74 18.80
C LEU A 203 1.49 -10.01 19.88
N VAL A 204 1.98 -8.81 19.61
CA VAL A 204 2.70 -8.00 20.61
C VAL A 204 1.79 -7.62 21.78
N ALA A 205 0.55 -7.22 21.51
CA ALA A 205 -0.42 -6.88 22.54
C ALA A 205 -0.77 -8.10 23.41
N ALA A 206 -1.04 -9.25 22.79
CA ALA A 206 -1.39 -10.49 23.47
C ALA A 206 -0.26 -11.01 24.36
N SER A 207 1.00 -10.84 23.96
CA SER A 207 2.16 -11.21 24.77
C SER A 207 2.35 -10.34 26.01
N THR A 208 1.78 -9.13 26.00
CA THR A 208 1.90 -8.21 27.14
C THR A 208 0.79 -8.45 28.18
N SER A 209 -0.46 -8.38 27.77
CA SER A 209 -1.62 -8.68 28.61
C SER A 209 -2.92 -8.66 27.79
N TRP A 210 -3.97 -9.31 28.32
CA TRP A 210 -5.31 -9.23 27.72
C TRP A 210 -5.89 -7.80 27.67
N VAL A 211 -5.57 -6.99 28.67
CA VAL A 211 -5.94 -5.57 28.69
C VAL A 211 -5.26 -4.81 27.56
N MET A 212 -4.02 -5.13 27.23
CA MET A 212 -3.29 -4.53 26.12
C MET A 212 -3.93 -4.88 24.78
N VAL A 213 -4.42 -6.12 24.61
CA VAL A 213 -5.19 -6.51 23.39
C VAL A 213 -6.41 -5.63 23.21
N VAL A 214 -7.18 -5.45 24.28
CA VAL A 214 -8.39 -4.59 24.23
C VAL A 214 -8.01 -3.14 23.87
N LYS A 215 -7.00 -2.57 24.53
CA LYS A 215 -6.52 -1.22 24.25
C LYS A 215 -6.07 -1.07 22.79
N MET A 216 -5.31 -2.06 22.28
CA MET A 216 -4.81 -2.07 20.90
C MET A 216 -5.99 -2.14 19.89
N LEU A 217 -6.97 -3.01 20.14
CA LEU A 217 -8.17 -3.11 19.29
C LEU A 217 -8.98 -1.82 19.28
N VAL A 218 -9.09 -1.13 20.44
CA VAL A 218 -9.76 0.17 20.49
C VAL A 218 -9.01 1.21 19.67
N VAL A 219 -7.68 1.32 19.81
CA VAL A 219 -6.87 2.24 19.02
C VAL A 219 -7.02 1.91 17.53
N TRP A 220 -6.88 0.64 17.15
CA TRP A 220 -7.02 0.20 15.77
C TRP A 220 -8.42 0.53 15.22
N GLY A 221 -9.48 0.24 15.96
CA GLY A 221 -10.87 0.54 15.58
C GLY A 221 -11.11 2.04 15.39
N ILE A 222 -10.58 2.89 16.28
CA ILE A 222 -10.64 4.34 16.15
C ILE A 222 -9.94 4.80 14.87
N VAL A 223 -8.72 4.29 14.62
CA VAL A 223 -7.96 4.67 13.43
C VAL A 223 -8.67 4.24 12.16
N GLN A 224 -9.22 3.01 12.10
CA GLN A 224 -9.99 2.53 10.95
C GLN A 224 -11.28 3.32 10.74
N PHE A 225 -11.96 3.70 11.84
CA PHE A 225 -13.13 4.57 11.76
C PHE A 225 -12.78 5.95 11.20
N LEU A 226 -11.70 6.57 11.70
CA LEU A 226 -11.23 7.88 11.21
C LEU A 226 -10.75 7.80 9.76
N GLU A 227 -10.04 6.73 9.40
CA GLU A 227 -9.61 6.49 8.02
C GLU A 227 -10.80 6.46 7.09
N GLY A 228 -11.78 5.59 7.34
CA GLY A 228 -12.92 5.38 6.43
C GLY A 228 -13.91 6.55 6.37
N ASN A 229 -14.11 7.29 7.47
CA ASN A 229 -15.12 8.34 7.56
C ASN A 229 -14.58 9.77 7.45
N VAL A 230 -13.30 9.98 7.71
CA VAL A 230 -12.70 11.32 7.72
C VAL A 230 -11.54 11.41 6.73
N VAL A 231 -10.52 10.55 6.86
CA VAL A 231 -9.27 10.70 6.11
C VAL A 231 -9.48 10.39 4.64
N SER A 232 -9.99 9.21 4.31
CA SER A 232 -10.20 8.78 2.92
C SER A 232 -11.18 9.68 2.17
N PRO A 233 -12.36 10.06 2.69
CA PRO A 233 -13.26 10.97 1.99
C PRO A 233 -12.66 12.37 1.73
N ASN A 234 -11.89 12.90 2.68
CA ASN A 234 -11.30 14.24 2.54
C ASN A 234 -10.09 14.25 1.58
N ILE A 235 -9.31 13.18 1.54
CA ILE A 235 -8.11 13.08 0.70
C ILE A 235 -8.46 12.64 -0.72
N MET A 236 -9.23 11.57 -0.85
CA MET A 236 -9.55 10.97 -2.15
C MET A 236 -10.80 11.57 -2.80
N GLY A 237 -11.68 12.19 -2.02
CA GLY A 237 -12.91 12.80 -2.51
C GLY A 237 -13.75 11.82 -3.35
N ARG A 238 -14.21 12.29 -4.51
CA ARG A 238 -14.99 11.49 -5.47
C ARG A 238 -14.16 10.58 -6.37
N SER A 239 -12.84 10.59 -6.25
CA SER A 239 -11.94 9.82 -7.12
C SER A 239 -12.09 8.31 -6.95
N MET A 240 -12.60 7.85 -5.81
CA MET A 240 -12.83 6.44 -5.48
C MET A 240 -14.31 6.04 -5.47
N ASN A 241 -15.10 6.43 -6.49
CA ASN A 241 -16.47 5.90 -6.66
C ASN A 241 -16.40 4.43 -7.15
N MET A 242 -15.83 3.54 -6.31
CA MET A 242 -15.78 2.10 -6.55
C MET A 242 -16.42 1.37 -5.37
N HIS A 243 -17.23 0.36 -5.70
CA HIS A 243 -17.80 -0.49 -4.65
C HIS A 243 -16.67 -1.26 -3.95
N PRO A 244 -16.66 -1.42 -2.60
CA PRO A 244 -15.61 -2.12 -1.87
C PRO A 244 -15.28 -3.52 -2.43
N LEU A 245 -16.30 -4.27 -2.84
CA LEU A 245 -16.10 -5.58 -3.48
C LEU A 245 -15.27 -5.51 -4.77
N THR A 246 -15.48 -4.47 -5.58
CA THR A 246 -14.68 -4.27 -6.81
C THR A 246 -13.22 -4.06 -6.47
N VAL A 247 -12.93 -3.26 -5.44
CA VAL A 247 -11.56 -3.01 -4.97
C VAL A 247 -10.91 -4.32 -4.53
N ILE A 248 -11.60 -5.13 -3.72
CA ILE A 248 -11.10 -6.42 -3.24
C ILE A 248 -10.82 -7.37 -4.41
N PHE A 249 -11.75 -7.51 -5.37
CA PHE A 249 -11.54 -8.37 -6.54
C PHE A 249 -10.36 -7.90 -7.41
N VAL A 250 -10.25 -6.60 -7.64
CA VAL A 250 -9.15 -6.02 -8.42
C VAL A 250 -7.80 -6.29 -7.74
N ILE A 251 -7.73 -6.14 -6.42
CA ILE A 251 -6.51 -6.45 -5.65
C ILE A 251 -6.19 -7.94 -5.73
N LEU A 252 -7.16 -8.83 -5.53
CA LEU A 252 -6.96 -10.28 -5.61
C LEU A 252 -6.47 -10.72 -6.98
N ILE A 253 -7.06 -10.20 -8.06
CA ILE A 253 -6.61 -10.45 -9.44
C ILE A 253 -5.20 -9.91 -9.62
N GLY A 254 -4.91 -8.70 -9.16
CA GLY A 254 -3.59 -8.08 -9.23
C GLY A 254 -2.52 -8.92 -8.53
N VAL A 255 -2.81 -9.39 -7.30
CA VAL A 255 -1.91 -10.27 -6.54
C VAL A 255 -1.58 -11.55 -7.32
N ASN A 256 -2.58 -12.16 -7.95
CA ASN A 256 -2.39 -13.40 -8.74
C ASN A 256 -1.54 -13.18 -10.00
N ILE A 257 -1.62 -11.99 -10.62
CA ILE A 257 -0.87 -11.68 -11.86
C ILE A 257 0.58 -11.29 -11.56
N SER A 258 0.80 -10.42 -10.59
CA SER A 258 2.12 -9.79 -10.36
C SER A 258 2.45 -9.61 -8.88
N GLY A 259 1.85 -10.39 -7.98
CA GLY A 259 2.13 -10.32 -6.55
C GLY A 259 1.83 -8.94 -5.95
N VAL A 260 2.73 -8.45 -5.10
CA VAL A 260 2.58 -7.15 -4.42
C VAL A 260 2.46 -5.99 -5.40
N VAL A 261 3.22 -6.00 -6.48
CA VAL A 261 3.16 -4.95 -7.53
C VAL A 261 1.78 -4.92 -8.17
N GLY A 262 1.22 -6.09 -8.46
CA GLY A 262 -0.14 -6.20 -8.99
C GLY A 262 -1.22 -5.72 -7.99
N ALA A 263 -1.04 -5.96 -6.70
CA ALA A 263 -1.94 -5.43 -5.67
C ALA A 263 -1.96 -3.89 -5.65
N ILE A 264 -0.80 -3.26 -5.75
CA ILE A 264 -0.65 -1.79 -5.73
C ILE A 264 -1.18 -1.17 -7.02
N LEU A 265 -0.83 -1.73 -8.18
CA LEU A 265 -1.18 -1.18 -9.49
C LEU A 265 -2.58 -1.61 -9.98
N GLY A 266 -3.20 -2.59 -9.35
CA GLY A 266 -4.49 -3.12 -9.79
C GLY A 266 -5.58 -2.05 -9.90
N ILE A 267 -5.73 -1.20 -8.89
CA ILE A 267 -6.75 -0.14 -8.88
C ILE A 267 -6.48 0.94 -9.94
N PRO A 268 -5.26 1.48 -10.11
CA PRO A 268 -4.91 2.33 -11.25
C PRO A 268 -5.26 1.70 -12.60
N VAL A 269 -4.84 0.45 -12.81
CA VAL A 269 -5.14 -0.27 -14.07
C VAL A 269 -6.65 -0.43 -14.30
N TYR A 270 -7.38 -0.83 -13.26
CA TYR A 270 -8.85 -0.90 -13.33
C TYR A 270 -9.48 0.46 -13.67
N SER A 271 -8.97 1.55 -13.08
CA SER A 271 -9.46 2.90 -13.33
C SER A 271 -9.27 3.30 -14.79
N ILE A 272 -8.11 2.99 -15.38
CA ILE A 272 -7.83 3.20 -16.80
C ILE A 272 -8.81 2.39 -17.66
N LEU A 273 -8.96 1.10 -17.38
CA LEU A 273 -9.87 0.22 -18.14
C LEU A 273 -11.32 0.70 -18.05
N LYS A 274 -11.77 1.14 -16.87
CA LYS A 274 -13.13 1.66 -16.65
C LYS A 274 -13.40 2.90 -17.50
N VAL A 275 -12.44 3.83 -17.59
CA VAL A 275 -12.55 5.04 -18.44
C VAL A 275 -12.61 4.64 -19.91
N LEU A 276 -11.69 3.80 -20.37
CA LEU A 276 -11.63 3.36 -21.77
C LEU A 276 -12.89 2.63 -22.21
N VAL A 277 -13.34 1.65 -21.43
CA VAL A 277 -14.58 0.89 -21.73
C VAL A 277 -15.79 1.81 -21.69
N GLY A 278 -15.88 2.70 -20.71
CA GLY A 278 -16.98 3.67 -20.62
C GLY A 278 -17.07 4.56 -21.85
N LYS A 279 -15.95 5.14 -22.31
CA LYS A 279 -15.90 5.98 -23.52
C LYS A 279 -16.24 5.18 -24.79
N LEU A 280 -15.76 3.93 -24.88
CA LEU A 280 -16.06 3.04 -25.99
C LEU A 280 -17.58 2.76 -26.09
N LEU A 281 -18.19 2.37 -24.96
CA LEU A 281 -19.64 2.08 -24.91
C LEU A 281 -20.49 3.31 -25.26
N LEU A 282 -20.11 4.50 -24.75
CA LEU A 282 -20.78 5.75 -25.11
C LEU A 282 -20.67 6.02 -26.60
N SER A 283 -19.50 5.84 -27.20
CA SER A 283 -19.30 6.03 -28.65
C SER A 283 -20.14 5.08 -29.50
N ILE A 284 -20.26 3.81 -29.06
CA ILE A 284 -21.11 2.82 -29.74
C ILE A 284 -22.58 3.20 -29.62
N ARG A 285 -23.04 3.58 -28.42
CA ARG A 285 -24.43 4.01 -28.19
C ARG A 285 -24.81 5.23 -29.02
N ASP A 286 -23.93 6.22 -29.10
CA ASP A 286 -24.17 7.44 -29.88
C ASP A 286 -24.24 7.15 -31.40
N ARG A 287 -23.44 6.19 -31.89
CA ARG A 287 -23.54 5.70 -33.26
C ARG A 287 -24.88 4.99 -33.50
N TYR A 288 -25.25 4.10 -32.59
CA TYR A 288 -26.51 3.34 -32.69
C TYR A 288 -27.72 4.29 -32.73
N ASN A 289 -27.79 5.27 -31.84
CA ASN A 289 -28.88 6.26 -31.78
C ASN A 289 -28.93 7.17 -33.00
N LYS A 290 -27.81 7.38 -33.70
CA LYS A 290 -27.79 8.15 -34.97
C LYS A 290 -28.29 7.34 -36.17
N PHE A 291 -28.24 6.02 -36.11
CA PHE A 291 -28.68 5.15 -37.24
C PHE A 291 -30.11 4.63 -37.07
N TYR A 292 -30.61 4.51 -35.85
CA TYR A 292 -31.87 3.84 -35.53
C TYR A 292 -32.83 4.68 -34.67
N GLY A 293 -32.44 5.85 -34.21
CA GLY A 293 -33.27 6.85 -33.53
C GLY A 293 -33.45 8.08 -34.39
#